data_6cea20ff775e398b2a3e8389a534ae34
#
_entry.id   6cea20ff775e398b2a3e8389a534ae34
#
_cell.length_a   1.000
_cell.length_b   1.000
_cell.length_c   1.000
_cell.angle_alpha   90.00
_cell.angle_beta   90.00
_cell.angle_gamma   90.00
#
_symmetry.space_group_name_H-M   'P 1'
#
loop_
_entity.id
_entity.type
_entity.pdbx_description
1 polymer ?
#
loop_
_entity_poly.entity_id
_entity_poly.type
_entity_poly.pdbx_seq_one_letter_code
_entity_poly.pdbx_strand_id
1 'polypeptide(L)'
;MTRDDAWALVQQFTKSESLRKHMLAVEAAMVWYAEHLGEDVELYAVTGLLHDFDYESHPIVGPEGHPFWGVAYLREHTDLSELVLESILGHYREGGTPRLTTLARTLFAVDELAGFCTAATYVRPDRSVYNLEVSSVKKKLKDKAFAKGVNRDDIAIGLEELSLVIPGLTLETHIENVLEGLRSRAASLGLAGSAP
;
A
#
# COMPACT_ATOMS: atom_id res chain seq x y z
N MET A 1 -10.27 -4.90 -16.12
CA MET A 1 -8.87 -5.34 -15.86
C MET A 1 -8.86 -6.32 -14.71
N THR A 2 -8.23 -7.48 -14.86
CA THR A 2 -8.04 -8.46 -13.77
C THR A 2 -6.78 -8.16 -12.96
N ARG A 3 -6.67 -8.77 -11.76
CA ARG A 3 -5.46 -8.71 -10.93
C ARG A 3 -4.20 -9.16 -11.70
N ASP A 4 -4.33 -10.20 -12.53
CA ASP A 4 -3.20 -10.74 -13.31
C ASP A 4 -2.79 -9.79 -14.45
N ASP A 5 -3.74 -9.08 -15.07
CA ASP A 5 -3.45 -8.02 -16.03
C ASP A 5 -2.70 -6.86 -15.36
N ALA A 6 -3.16 -6.45 -14.17
CA ALA A 6 -2.49 -5.40 -13.39
C ALA A 6 -1.06 -5.80 -13.01
N TRP A 7 -0.85 -7.04 -12.58
CA TRP A 7 0.49 -7.54 -12.28
C TRP A 7 1.41 -7.60 -13.51
N ALA A 8 0.88 -8.00 -14.66
CA ALA A 8 1.64 -7.97 -15.91
C ALA A 8 2.08 -6.54 -16.26
N LEU A 9 1.21 -5.55 -16.04
CA LEU A 9 1.54 -4.15 -16.26
C LEU A 9 2.63 -3.66 -15.29
N VAL A 10 2.52 -4.00 -14.00
CA VAL A 10 3.58 -3.72 -13.01
C VAL A 10 4.92 -4.30 -13.48
N GLN A 11 4.96 -5.54 -13.94
CA GLN A 11 6.20 -6.18 -14.41
C GLN A 11 6.78 -5.53 -15.67
N GLN A 12 5.92 -4.92 -16.49
CA GLN A 12 6.35 -4.19 -17.69
C GLN A 12 7.07 -2.89 -17.32
N PHE A 13 6.52 -2.08 -16.44
CA PHE A 13 7.00 -0.74 -16.09
C PHE A 13 8.02 -0.72 -14.96
N THR A 14 7.89 -1.61 -13.99
CA THR A 14 8.74 -1.66 -12.80
C THR A 14 9.69 -2.85 -12.87
N LYS A 15 11.00 -2.63 -12.82
CA LYS A 15 12.04 -3.69 -12.78
C LYS A 15 12.59 -3.92 -11.38
N SER A 16 12.52 -2.90 -10.52
CA SER A 16 12.94 -2.96 -9.12
C SER A 16 12.15 -4.01 -8.34
N GLU A 17 12.85 -5.02 -7.84
CA GLU A 17 12.23 -6.06 -7.00
C GLU A 17 11.66 -5.47 -5.70
N SER A 18 12.33 -4.47 -5.12
CA SER A 18 11.88 -3.82 -3.90
C SER A 18 10.57 -3.05 -4.10
N LEU A 19 10.43 -2.34 -5.23
CA LEU A 19 9.20 -1.61 -5.54
C LEU A 19 8.06 -2.58 -5.90
N ARG A 20 8.34 -3.65 -6.64
CA ARG A 20 7.36 -4.73 -6.88
C ARG A 20 6.86 -5.35 -5.56
N LYS A 21 7.77 -5.60 -4.60
CA LYS A 21 7.40 -6.12 -3.28
C LYS A 21 6.59 -5.12 -2.47
N HIS A 22 6.87 -3.83 -2.61
CA HIS A 22 6.04 -2.79 -1.99
C HIS A 22 4.60 -2.83 -2.52
N MET A 23 4.41 -2.81 -3.84
CA MET A 23 3.08 -2.91 -4.45
C MET A 23 2.33 -4.20 -4.05
N LEU A 24 3.04 -5.33 -3.98
CA LEU A 24 2.45 -6.58 -3.48
C LEU A 24 2.09 -6.54 -1.99
N ALA A 25 2.85 -5.79 -1.18
CA ALA A 25 2.55 -5.61 0.24
C ALA A 25 1.32 -4.70 0.43
N VAL A 26 1.23 -3.64 -0.37
CA VAL A 26 0.04 -2.76 -0.39
C VAL A 26 -1.18 -3.54 -0.88
N GLU A 27 -1.07 -4.31 -1.98
CA GLU A 27 -2.12 -5.23 -2.44
C GLU A 27 -2.61 -6.14 -1.31
N ALA A 28 -1.69 -6.77 -0.57
CA ALA A 28 -2.06 -7.70 0.50
C ALA A 28 -2.87 -7.02 1.62
N ALA A 29 -2.49 -5.81 2.01
CA ALA A 29 -3.23 -5.01 2.99
C ALA A 29 -4.59 -4.55 2.44
N MET A 30 -4.65 -4.12 1.18
CA MET A 30 -5.88 -3.72 0.50
C MET A 30 -6.88 -4.87 0.43
N VAL A 31 -6.44 -6.06 0.04
CA VAL A 31 -7.27 -7.28 -0.02
C VAL A 31 -7.82 -7.62 1.36
N TRP A 32 -7.00 -7.57 2.40
CA TRP A 32 -7.44 -7.81 3.77
C TRP A 32 -8.58 -6.87 4.17
N TYR A 33 -8.42 -5.57 3.88
CA TYR A 33 -9.47 -4.58 4.17
C TYR A 33 -10.73 -4.81 3.35
N ALA A 34 -10.61 -5.13 2.06
CA ALA A 34 -11.76 -5.42 1.21
C ALA A 34 -12.61 -6.59 1.76
N GLU A 35 -11.95 -7.70 2.12
CA GLU A 35 -12.62 -8.88 2.70
C GLU A 35 -13.37 -8.55 4.00
N HIS A 36 -12.78 -7.70 4.86
CA HIS A 36 -13.37 -7.37 6.17
C HIS A 36 -14.43 -6.26 6.11
N LEU A 37 -14.41 -5.45 5.05
CA LEU A 37 -15.41 -4.41 4.80
C LEU A 37 -16.55 -4.89 3.89
N GLY A 38 -16.44 -6.07 3.27
CA GLY A 38 -17.39 -6.57 2.30
C GLY A 38 -17.34 -5.83 0.96
N GLU A 39 -16.16 -5.28 0.63
CA GLU A 39 -15.89 -4.55 -0.61
C GLU A 39 -15.38 -5.49 -1.72
N ASP A 40 -15.26 -4.97 -2.94
CA ASP A 40 -14.76 -5.74 -4.08
C ASP A 40 -13.25 -6.02 -3.96
N VAL A 41 -12.92 -7.27 -3.64
CA VAL A 41 -11.55 -7.76 -3.42
C VAL A 41 -10.67 -7.57 -4.67
N GLU A 42 -11.21 -7.83 -5.87
CA GLU A 42 -10.47 -7.67 -7.12
C GLU A 42 -10.15 -6.20 -7.39
N LEU A 43 -11.13 -5.31 -7.17
CA LEU A 43 -10.95 -3.88 -7.32
C LEU A 43 -9.85 -3.34 -6.38
N TYR A 44 -9.87 -3.77 -5.11
CA TYR A 44 -8.87 -3.38 -4.13
C TYR A 44 -7.48 -3.93 -4.46
N ALA A 45 -7.39 -5.17 -4.92
CA ALA A 45 -6.13 -5.79 -5.34
C ALA A 45 -5.49 -5.03 -6.51
N VAL A 46 -6.29 -4.75 -7.56
CA VAL A 46 -5.84 -3.99 -8.74
C VAL A 46 -5.36 -2.60 -8.36
N THR A 47 -6.13 -1.90 -7.50
CA THR A 47 -5.77 -0.55 -7.05
C THR A 47 -4.45 -0.55 -6.29
N GLY A 48 -4.27 -1.50 -5.35
CA GLY A 48 -3.04 -1.64 -4.58
C GLY A 48 -1.82 -1.99 -5.43
N LEU A 49 -1.99 -2.81 -6.47
CA LEU A 49 -0.90 -3.15 -7.39
C LEU A 49 -0.49 -1.98 -8.28
N LEU A 50 -1.45 -1.17 -8.72
CA LEU A 50 -1.18 -0.16 -9.74
C LEU A 50 -0.83 1.22 -9.17
N HIS A 51 -0.90 1.45 -7.84
CA HIS A 51 -0.71 2.79 -7.32
C HIS A 51 0.66 3.39 -7.65
N ASP A 52 1.71 2.58 -7.71
CA ASP A 52 3.12 2.97 -7.92
C ASP A 52 3.76 2.38 -9.19
N PHE A 53 2.98 1.78 -10.12
CA PHE A 53 3.54 1.04 -11.25
C PHE A 53 4.43 1.88 -12.17
N ASP A 54 4.19 3.18 -12.23
CA ASP A 54 4.90 4.16 -13.06
C ASP A 54 6.09 4.83 -12.34
N TYR A 55 6.20 4.69 -11.01
CA TYR A 55 7.16 5.43 -10.18
C TYR A 55 8.62 5.24 -10.61
N GLU A 56 9.03 4.02 -10.99
CA GLU A 56 10.41 3.76 -11.44
C GLU A 56 10.73 4.43 -12.78
N SER A 57 9.77 4.47 -13.69
CA SER A 57 9.95 5.07 -15.02
C SER A 57 9.69 6.58 -15.04
N HIS A 58 8.89 7.09 -14.10
CA HIS A 58 8.49 8.50 -14.00
C HIS A 58 8.64 9.02 -12.56
N PRO A 59 9.89 9.06 -12.02
CA PRO A 59 10.15 9.29 -10.60
C PRO A 59 9.94 10.74 -10.14
N ILE A 60 9.63 11.64 -11.06
CA ILE A 60 9.26 13.01 -10.69
C ILE A 60 7.84 12.95 -10.14
N VAL A 61 7.69 13.29 -8.86
CA VAL A 61 6.38 13.29 -8.20
C VAL A 61 5.65 14.59 -8.53
N GLY A 62 4.43 14.47 -9.07
CA GLY A 62 3.61 15.62 -9.44
C GLY A 62 3.06 15.55 -10.87
N PRO A 63 2.49 16.67 -11.39
CA PRO A 63 1.70 16.68 -12.62
C PRO A 63 2.40 16.16 -13.89
N GLU A 64 3.73 16.22 -13.95
CA GLU A 64 4.51 15.74 -15.10
C GLU A 64 5.06 14.32 -14.92
N GLY A 65 4.77 13.64 -13.81
CA GLY A 65 5.26 12.30 -13.51
C GLY A 65 4.29 11.53 -12.62
N HIS A 66 4.84 10.77 -11.67
CA HIS A 66 4.06 9.95 -10.74
C HIS A 66 3.17 10.80 -9.82
N PRO A 67 1.93 10.42 -9.57
CA PRO A 67 1.13 9.34 -10.18
C PRO A 67 0.32 9.80 -11.40
N PHE A 68 0.42 11.06 -11.81
CA PHE A 68 -0.40 11.66 -12.86
C PHE A 68 -0.12 11.02 -14.22
N TRP A 69 1.14 10.77 -14.55
CA TRP A 69 1.49 10.05 -15.77
C TRP A 69 0.89 8.64 -15.78
N GLY A 70 1.03 7.91 -14.69
CA GLY A 70 0.50 6.56 -14.57
C GLY A 70 -1.01 6.52 -14.74
N VAL A 71 -1.73 7.44 -14.10
CA VAL A 71 -3.20 7.53 -14.23
C VAL A 71 -3.62 7.93 -15.65
N ALA A 72 -2.90 8.86 -16.29
CA ALA A 72 -3.18 9.20 -17.69
C ALA A 72 -2.99 7.99 -18.61
N TYR A 73 -1.92 7.23 -18.42
CA TYR A 73 -1.65 5.99 -19.14
C TYR A 73 -2.76 4.95 -18.92
N LEU A 74 -3.16 4.70 -17.66
CA LEU A 74 -4.22 3.75 -17.32
C LEU A 74 -5.56 4.14 -17.96
N ARG A 75 -5.90 5.43 -17.93
CA ARG A 75 -7.15 5.96 -18.52
C ARG A 75 -7.20 5.74 -20.03
N GLU A 76 -6.08 5.85 -20.73
CA GLU A 76 -6.01 5.67 -22.18
C GLU A 76 -5.96 4.20 -22.62
N HIS A 77 -5.32 3.32 -21.81
CA HIS A 77 -4.97 1.97 -22.24
C HIS A 77 -5.74 0.86 -21.54
N THR A 78 -6.63 1.19 -20.60
CA THR A 78 -7.38 0.20 -19.81
C THR A 78 -8.86 0.57 -19.68
N ASP A 79 -9.65 -0.38 -19.17
CA ASP A 79 -11.06 -0.23 -18.83
C ASP A 79 -11.30 0.08 -17.35
N LEU A 80 -10.27 0.55 -16.63
CA LEU A 80 -10.40 0.89 -15.22
C LEU A 80 -11.36 2.05 -15.00
N SER A 81 -12.18 1.93 -13.94
CA SER A 81 -13.12 2.98 -13.57
C SER A 81 -12.42 4.22 -13.00
N GLU A 82 -13.05 5.38 -13.14
CA GLU A 82 -12.55 6.62 -12.50
C GLU A 82 -12.41 6.47 -10.98
N LEU A 83 -13.20 5.60 -10.34
CA LEU A 83 -13.05 5.27 -8.92
C LEU A 83 -11.64 4.77 -8.59
N VAL A 84 -11.09 3.86 -9.40
CA VAL A 84 -9.71 3.36 -9.24
C VAL A 84 -8.70 4.44 -9.56
N LEU A 85 -8.87 5.14 -10.68
CA LEU A 85 -7.94 6.16 -11.15
C LEU A 85 -7.83 7.34 -10.17
N GLU A 86 -8.95 7.83 -9.64
CA GLU A 86 -8.96 8.87 -8.61
C GLU A 86 -8.39 8.38 -7.27
N SER A 87 -8.60 7.10 -6.92
CA SER A 87 -7.99 6.51 -5.73
C SER A 87 -6.46 6.47 -5.85
N ILE A 88 -5.93 6.12 -7.03
CA ILE A 88 -4.50 6.15 -7.32
C ILE A 88 -3.97 7.60 -7.26
N LEU A 89 -4.65 8.59 -7.87
CA LEU A 89 -4.25 9.99 -7.73
C LEU A 89 -4.25 10.45 -6.28
N GLY A 90 -5.21 9.99 -5.49
CA GLY A 90 -5.40 10.38 -4.09
C GLY A 90 -4.31 9.90 -3.14
N HIS A 91 -3.49 8.90 -3.51
CA HIS A 91 -2.40 8.45 -2.63
C HIS A 91 -1.25 9.50 -2.57
N TYR A 92 -1.10 10.34 -3.59
CA TYR A 92 -0.20 11.49 -3.53
C TYR A 92 -0.92 12.70 -2.91
N ARG A 93 -0.64 12.95 -1.63
CA ARG A 93 -1.34 13.97 -0.84
C ARG A 93 -1.22 15.38 -1.42
N GLU A 94 -0.04 15.77 -1.87
CA GLU A 94 0.24 17.10 -2.42
C GLU A 94 -0.40 17.33 -3.79
N GLY A 95 -0.89 16.28 -4.44
CA GLY A 95 -1.65 16.34 -5.69
C GLY A 95 -3.04 16.95 -5.55
N GLY A 96 -3.55 17.05 -4.31
CA GLY A 96 -4.81 17.71 -4.00
C GLY A 96 -6.06 16.93 -4.40
N THR A 97 -5.93 15.68 -4.90
CA THR A 97 -7.08 14.82 -5.19
C THR A 97 -7.74 14.36 -3.89
N PRO A 98 -9.04 14.67 -3.66
CA PRO A 98 -9.69 14.33 -2.41
C PRO A 98 -9.98 12.83 -2.32
N ARG A 99 -9.74 12.23 -1.15
CA ARG A 99 -10.05 10.83 -0.86
C ARG A 99 -11.46 10.69 -0.29
N LEU A 100 -12.45 10.65 -1.18
CA LEU A 100 -13.87 10.64 -0.78
C LEU A 100 -14.44 9.23 -0.61
N THR A 101 -13.81 8.22 -1.18
CA THR A 101 -14.29 6.83 -1.20
C THR A 101 -13.55 5.96 -0.18
N THR A 102 -14.17 4.85 0.22
CA THR A 102 -13.52 3.84 1.08
C THR A 102 -12.25 3.30 0.43
N LEU A 103 -12.27 3.04 -0.88
CA LEU A 103 -11.12 2.58 -1.66
C LEU A 103 -9.94 3.56 -1.55
N ALA A 104 -10.15 4.84 -1.84
CA ALA A 104 -9.10 5.86 -1.81
C ALA A 104 -8.51 6.06 -0.40
N ARG A 105 -9.37 6.06 0.63
CA ARG A 105 -8.93 6.16 2.03
C ARG A 105 -8.15 4.94 2.48
N THR A 106 -8.58 3.75 2.06
CA THR A 106 -7.87 2.51 2.39
C THR A 106 -6.50 2.50 1.73
N LEU A 107 -6.40 2.81 0.42
CA LEU A 107 -5.11 2.86 -0.26
C LEU A 107 -4.14 3.80 0.45
N PHE A 108 -4.53 5.04 0.70
CA PHE A 108 -3.68 6.03 1.36
C PHE A 108 -3.27 5.62 2.78
N ALA A 109 -4.18 4.97 3.53
CA ALA A 109 -3.89 4.55 4.90
C ALA A 109 -2.93 3.36 4.98
N VAL A 110 -2.97 2.44 4.00
CA VAL A 110 -2.14 1.22 4.04
C VAL A 110 -0.78 1.38 3.36
N ASP A 111 -0.63 2.29 2.41
CA ASP A 111 0.55 2.45 1.56
C ASP A 111 1.83 2.60 2.39
N GLU A 112 2.02 3.71 3.06
CA GLU A 112 3.20 3.98 3.89
C GLU A 112 3.35 2.99 5.06
N LEU A 113 2.23 2.55 5.64
CA LEU A 113 2.25 1.60 6.76
C LEU A 113 2.67 0.20 6.33
N ALA A 114 2.27 -0.28 5.15
CA ALA A 114 2.69 -1.57 4.60
C ALA A 114 4.21 -1.57 4.32
N GLY A 115 4.72 -0.49 3.72
CA GLY A 115 6.15 -0.28 3.53
C GLY A 115 6.91 -0.26 4.87
N PHE A 116 6.38 0.43 5.87
CA PHE A 116 6.97 0.51 7.21
C PHE A 116 7.00 -0.85 7.91
N CYS A 117 5.92 -1.63 7.88
CA CYS A 117 5.82 -2.96 8.46
C CYS A 117 6.78 -3.94 7.76
N THR A 118 6.90 -3.85 6.44
CA THR A 118 7.88 -4.61 5.64
C THR A 118 9.30 -4.30 6.08
N ALA A 119 9.67 -3.03 6.19
CA ALA A 119 10.98 -2.61 6.68
C ALA A 119 11.23 -3.09 8.13
N ALA A 120 10.21 -3.01 9.00
CA ALA A 120 10.30 -3.51 10.37
C ALA A 120 10.53 -5.02 10.43
N THR A 121 9.96 -5.78 9.49
CA THR A 121 10.19 -7.23 9.38
C THR A 121 11.62 -7.53 8.94
N TYR A 122 12.16 -6.83 7.95
CA TYR A 122 13.50 -7.10 7.42
C TYR A 122 14.64 -6.87 8.42
N VAL A 123 14.47 -5.97 9.40
CA VAL A 123 15.49 -5.73 10.43
C VAL A 123 15.39 -6.70 11.61
N ARG A 124 14.43 -7.59 11.61
CA ARG A 124 14.34 -8.68 12.61
C ARG A 124 15.40 -9.74 12.33
N PRO A 125 15.95 -10.41 13.34
CA PRO A 125 16.88 -11.52 13.14
C PRO A 125 16.28 -12.68 12.31
N ASP A 126 14.99 -12.99 12.56
CA ASP A 126 14.24 -14.05 11.89
C ASP A 126 13.59 -13.63 10.57
N ARG A 127 13.54 -12.33 10.26
CA ARG A 127 12.90 -11.74 9.10
C ARG A 127 11.47 -12.24 8.85
N SER A 128 10.76 -12.55 9.95
CA SER A 128 9.42 -13.11 9.91
C SER A 128 8.36 -12.10 10.33
N VAL A 129 7.38 -11.86 9.46
CA VAL A 129 6.21 -11.02 9.76
C VAL A 129 5.28 -11.71 10.76
N TYR A 130 5.31 -13.04 10.85
CA TYR A 130 4.52 -13.80 11.82
C TYR A 130 4.89 -13.47 13.27
N ASN A 131 6.14 -13.07 13.50
CA ASN A 131 6.65 -12.72 14.83
C ASN A 131 6.76 -11.20 15.04
N LEU A 132 6.33 -10.38 14.08
CA LEU A 132 6.31 -8.92 14.23
C LEU A 132 5.05 -8.50 14.98
N GLU A 133 5.25 -7.94 16.17
CA GLU A 133 4.17 -7.47 17.05
C GLU A 133 3.86 -6.00 16.83
N VAL A 134 2.59 -5.60 17.03
CA VAL A 134 2.10 -4.21 16.99
C VAL A 134 2.94 -3.29 17.87
N SER A 135 3.28 -3.76 19.09
CA SER A 135 4.12 -3.03 20.03
C SER A 135 5.49 -2.64 19.46
N SER A 136 6.09 -3.54 18.68
CA SER A 136 7.38 -3.34 18.00
C SER A 136 7.26 -2.32 16.88
N VAL A 137 6.19 -2.38 16.08
CA VAL A 137 5.89 -1.39 15.01
C VAL A 137 5.70 -0.02 15.63
N LYS A 138 4.86 0.12 16.67
CA LYS A 138 4.64 1.39 17.38
C LYS A 138 5.92 1.98 17.97
N LYS A 139 6.79 1.16 18.53
CA LYS A 139 8.11 1.61 19.03
C LYS A 139 8.96 2.17 17.89
N LYS A 140 9.01 1.47 16.74
CA LYS A 140 9.78 1.91 15.57
C LYS A 140 9.19 3.17 14.90
N LEU A 141 7.88 3.38 14.91
CA LEU A 141 7.25 4.60 14.42
C LEU A 141 7.74 5.85 15.16
N LYS A 142 8.10 5.73 16.44
CA LYS A 142 8.67 6.83 17.24
C LYS A 142 10.15 7.09 16.94
N ASP A 143 10.85 6.13 16.33
CA ASP A 143 12.24 6.26 15.94
C ASP A 143 12.36 6.92 14.56
N LYS A 144 12.68 8.22 14.55
CA LYS A 144 12.84 8.99 13.31
C LYS A 144 14.04 8.55 12.46
N ALA A 145 14.98 7.80 13.02
CA ALA A 145 16.13 7.27 12.29
C ALA A 145 15.80 6.00 11.50
N PHE A 146 14.77 5.26 11.94
CA PHE A 146 14.32 4.05 11.26
C PHE A 146 13.41 4.39 10.06
N ALA A 147 13.61 3.70 8.92
CA ALA A 147 12.80 3.85 7.70
C ALA A 147 12.50 5.33 7.36
N LYS A 148 13.55 6.14 7.16
CA LYS A 148 13.46 7.60 6.96
C LYS A 148 12.65 8.01 5.73
N GLY A 149 12.53 7.13 4.73
CA GLY A 149 11.75 7.39 3.52
C GLY A 149 10.25 7.31 3.73
N VAL A 150 9.78 6.69 4.84
CA VAL A 150 8.36 6.56 5.17
C VAL A 150 7.83 7.85 5.79
N ASN A 151 6.75 8.36 5.24
CA ASN A 151 6.08 9.57 5.74
C ASN A 151 5.11 9.21 6.89
N ARG A 152 5.52 9.54 8.16
CA ARG A 152 4.71 9.25 9.34
C ARG A 152 3.47 10.12 9.45
N ASP A 153 3.49 11.31 8.85
CA ASP A 153 2.32 12.18 8.83
C ASP A 153 1.24 11.58 7.93
N ASP A 154 1.62 10.94 6.82
CA ASP A 154 0.69 10.25 5.94
C ASP A 154 0.09 9.01 6.61
N ILE A 155 0.87 8.27 7.43
CA ILE A 155 0.31 7.19 8.27
C ILE A 155 -0.73 7.74 9.25
N ALA A 156 -0.47 8.88 9.90
CA ALA A 156 -1.39 9.47 10.87
C ALA A 156 -2.66 10.01 10.20
N ILE A 157 -2.51 10.73 9.08
CA ILE A 157 -3.62 11.27 8.29
C ILE A 157 -4.45 10.12 7.69
N GLY A 158 -3.79 9.10 7.15
CA GLY A 158 -4.45 7.92 6.59
C GLY A 158 -5.32 7.19 7.62
N LEU A 159 -4.81 7.02 8.85
CA LEU A 159 -5.58 6.47 9.96
C LEU A 159 -6.81 7.34 10.27
N GLU A 160 -6.63 8.67 10.35
CA GLU A 160 -7.73 9.60 10.62
C GLU A 160 -8.81 9.51 9.55
N GLU A 161 -8.43 9.58 8.26
CA GLU A 161 -9.37 9.51 7.13
C GLU A 161 -10.07 8.14 7.04
N LEU A 162 -9.35 7.05 7.28
CA LEU A 162 -9.94 5.70 7.26
C LEU A 162 -10.89 5.48 8.44
N SER A 163 -10.65 6.13 9.60
CA SER A 163 -11.54 6.05 10.76
C SER A 163 -12.91 6.68 10.51
N LEU A 164 -13.05 7.55 9.49
CA LEU A 164 -14.34 8.11 9.08
C LEU A 164 -15.28 7.05 8.48
N VAL A 165 -14.72 5.97 7.93
CA VAL A 165 -15.48 4.86 7.33
C VAL A 165 -15.40 3.59 8.16
N ILE A 166 -14.45 3.48 9.10
CA ILE A 166 -14.32 2.38 10.06
C ILE A 166 -14.36 2.95 11.49
N PRO A 167 -15.54 3.14 12.07
CA PRO A 167 -15.67 3.72 13.41
C PRO A 167 -14.89 2.92 14.47
N GLY A 168 -14.11 3.61 15.28
CA GLY A 168 -13.31 3.00 16.35
C GLY A 168 -11.97 2.41 15.90
N LEU A 169 -11.57 2.60 14.65
CA LEU A 169 -10.24 2.20 14.17
C LEU A 169 -9.16 2.95 14.97
N THR A 170 -8.27 2.21 15.63
CA THR A 170 -7.11 2.74 16.36
C THR A 170 -5.83 2.46 15.58
N LEU A 171 -4.74 3.13 15.94
CA LEU A 171 -3.43 2.84 15.35
C LEU A 171 -3.02 1.38 15.57
N GLU A 172 -3.29 0.84 16.76
CA GLU A 172 -3.00 -0.55 17.09
C GLU A 172 -3.75 -1.52 16.19
N THR A 173 -5.06 -1.31 16.05
CA THR A 173 -5.91 -2.14 15.21
C THR A 173 -5.52 -2.01 13.74
N HIS A 174 -5.22 -0.79 13.27
CA HIS A 174 -4.77 -0.56 11.89
C HIS A 174 -3.44 -1.26 11.58
N ILE A 175 -2.46 -1.18 12.48
CA ILE A 175 -1.20 -1.92 12.34
C ILE A 175 -1.46 -3.43 12.28
N GLU A 176 -2.29 -3.97 13.20
CA GLU A 176 -2.60 -5.41 13.18
C GLU A 176 -3.28 -5.83 11.88
N ASN A 177 -4.24 -5.06 11.38
CA ASN A 177 -4.92 -5.34 10.12
C ASN A 177 -3.93 -5.41 8.93
N VAL A 178 -3.00 -4.44 8.85
CA VAL A 178 -1.94 -4.45 7.83
C VAL A 178 -1.03 -5.67 8.01
N LEU A 179 -0.64 -6.01 9.24
CA LEU A 179 0.18 -7.19 9.51
C LEU A 179 -0.54 -8.48 9.11
N GLU A 180 -1.84 -8.62 9.34
CA GLU A 180 -2.62 -9.78 8.89
C GLU A 180 -2.63 -9.89 7.35
N GLY A 181 -2.81 -8.77 6.64
CA GLY A 181 -2.66 -8.73 5.19
C GLY A 181 -1.28 -9.24 4.74
N LEU A 182 -0.20 -8.73 5.34
CA LEU A 182 1.17 -9.17 5.03
C LEU A 182 1.41 -10.65 5.38
N ARG A 183 0.87 -11.14 6.50
CA ARG A 183 0.98 -12.55 6.92
C ARG A 183 0.31 -13.48 5.91
N SER A 184 -0.84 -13.11 5.36
CA SER A 184 -1.56 -13.90 4.35
C SER A 184 -0.75 -14.14 3.08
N ARG A 185 0.20 -13.26 2.76
CA ARG A 185 1.06 -13.30 1.57
C ARG A 185 2.55 -13.38 1.90
N ALA A 186 2.91 -13.74 3.15
CA ALA A 186 4.28 -13.66 3.66
C ALA A 186 5.31 -14.39 2.78
N ALA A 187 4.97 -15.56 2.22
CA ALA A 187 5.87 -16.34 1.37
C ALA A 187 6.21 -15.60 0.07
N SER A 188 5.21 -15.08 -0.64
CA SER A 188 5.41 -14.34 -1.90
C SER A 188 6.11 -13.00 -1.70
N LEU A 189 5.92 -12.37 -0.52
CA LEU A 189 6.60 -11.13 -0.12
C LEU A 189 8.04 -11.34 0.35
N GLY A 190 8.44 -12.59 0.64
CA GLY A 190 9.73 -12.90 1.25
C GLY A 190 9.80 -12.48 2.73
N LEU A 191 8.65 -12.47 3.41
CA LEU A 191 8.49 -12.08 4.81
C LEU A 191 8.18 -13.26 5.74
N ALA A 192 8.23 -14.49 5.24
CA ALA A 192 7.93 -15.69 6.02
C ALA A 192 9.03 -16.07 7.03
N GLY A 193 10.17 -15.41 6.94
CA GLY A 193 11.35 -15.73 7.75
C GLY A 193 12.35 -16.62 7.01
N SER A 194 13.56 -16.68 7.56
CA SER A 194 14.55 -17.67 7.14
C SER A 194 14.17 -19.02 7.75
N ALA A 195 14.19 -20.09 6.98
CA ALA A 195 14.18 -21.44 7.58
C ALA A 195 15.33 -21.54 8.58
N PRO A 196 15.13 -22.17 9.75
CA PRO A 196 16.18 -22.37 10.73
C PRO A 196 17.35 -23.21 10.17
#